data_ad8a1e52810e55d4596e349fd8db667d
#
_entry.id   ad8a1e52810e55d4596e349fd8db667d
#
_cell.length_a   1.000
_cell.length_b   1.000
_cell.length_c   1.000
_cell.angle_alpha   90.00
_cell.angle_beta   90.00
_cell.angle_gamma   90.00
#
_symmetry.space_group_name_H-M   'P 1'
#
loop_
_entity.id
_entity.type
_entity.pdbx_description
1 polymer ?
#
loop_
_entity_poly.entity_id
_entity_poly.type
_entity_poly.pdbx_seq_one_letter_code
_entity_poly.pdbx_strand_id
1 'polypeptide(L)'
;GPYKIKCAMWREGDKVIFDFEGTDPQSTGSVNFYLNEEMFKMFCGVYMIMVFDPQIMFNDGFYDLMEVHIPEGSLLNPRFPAALSCRTHALGRIFDILGGLRGQGNPDFLCAAGFSDSPHFMYSGHRKTGEWYQLYSIGFGGIPGKPFGDGPDGHSLWPSFTNVPNEFLESYFPLRIEAYETLADTGGAGLHR
;
A
#
# COMPACT_ATOMS: atom_id res chain seq x y z
N GLY A 1 -13.43 13.26 9.64
CA GLY A 1 -14.28 12.75 8.57
C GLY A 1 -13.45 11.97 7.55
N PRO A 2 -14.06 11.40 6.52
CA PRO A 2 -13.32 10.74 5.46
C PRO A 2 -12.47 11.75 4.70
N TYR A 3 -11.27 11.34 4.28
CA TYR A 3 -10.40 12.13 3.40
C TYR A 3 -10.45 11.56 1.99
N LYS A 4 -10.39 12.46 1.00
CA LYS A 4 -10.41 12.09 -0.41
C LYS A 4 -9.01 12.26 -1.01
N ILE A 5 -8.53 11.20 -1.66
CA ILE A 5 -7.40 11.26 -2.59
C ILE A 5 -7.96 11.17 -4.00
N LYS A 6 -7.58 12.11 -4.85
CA LYS A 6 -7.98 12.15 -6.26
C LYS A 6 -6.74 12.10 -7.13
N CYS A 7 -6.79 11.34 -8.21
CA CYS A 7 -5.75 11.31 -9.22
C CYS A 7 -6.38 11.25 -10.61
N ALA A 8 -5.85 12.03 -11.52
CA ALA A 8 -6.08 11.90 -12.96
C ALA A 8 -4.82 11.37 -13.63
N MET A 9 -4.98 10.59 -14.69
CA MET A 9 -3.88 10.04 -15.47
C MET A 9 -4.17 10.21 -16.96
N TRP A 10 -3.19 10.72 -17.70
CA TRP A 10 -3.28 10.81 -19.16
C TRP A 10 -1.90 10.70 -19.79
N ARG A 11 -1.87 10.47 -21.10
CA ARG A 11 -0.64 10.48 -21.88
C ARG A 11 -0.42 11.84 -22.52
N GLU A 12 0.80 12.34 -22.46
CA GLU A 12 1.26 13.53 -23.16
C GLU A 12 2.60 13.23 -23.84
N GLY A 13 2.58 13.15 -25.18
CA GLY A 13 3.76 12.72 -25.94
C GLY A 13 4.15 11.28 -25.60
N ASP A 14 5.37 11.12 -25.09
CA ASP A 14 5.96 9.86 -24.65
C ASP A 14 5.86 9.63 -23.14
N LYS A 15 5.25 10.57 -22.40
CA LYS A 15 5.12 10.52 -20.96
C LYS A 15 3.70 10.19 -20.49
N VAL A 16 3.61 9.66 -19.30
CA VAL A 16 2.38 9.51 -18.53
C VAL A 16 2.35 10.58 -17.43
N ILE A 17 1.29 11.35 -17.40
CA ILE A 17 1.09 12.42 -16.43
C ILE A 17 0.15 11.92 -15.34
N PHE A 18 0.54 12.12 -14.08
CA PHE A 18 -0.30 11.89 -12.91
C PHE A 18 -0.55 13.20 -12.18
N ASP A 19 -1.80 13.56 -12.02
CA ASP A 19 -2.21 14.80 -11.37
C ASP A 19 -3.12 14.51 -10.18
N PHE A 20 -2.66 14.87 -8.98
CA PHE A 20 -3.39 14.73 -7.72
C PHE A 20 -4.22 15.97 -7.35
N GLU A 21 -4.45 16.88 -8.29
CA GLU A 21 -5.29 18.05 -8.04
C GLU A 21 -6.71 17.67 -7.60
N GLY A 22 -7.17 18.34 -6.54
CA GLY A 22 -8.46 18.03 -5.89
C GLY A 22 -8.39 16.95 -4.82
N THR A 23 -7.20 16.50 -4.44
CA THR A 23 -6.96 15.78 -3.17
C THR A 23 -7.21 16.73 -2.00
N ASP A 24 -7.82 16.22 -0.92
CA ASP A 24 -8.17 17.04 0.24
C ASP A 24 -6.94 17.71 0.87
N PRO A 25 -7.14 18.86 1.54
CA PRO A 25 -6.09 19.53 2.30
C PRO A 25 -5.48 18.63 3.37
N GLN A 26 -4.26 18.99 3.78
CA GLN A 26 -3.59 18.28 4.89
C GLN A 26 -4.46 18.19 6.14
N SER A 27 -4.38 17.04 6.79
CA SER A 27 -5.07 16.74 8.03
C SER A 27 -4.38 17.38 9.24
N THR A 28 -5.16 17.74 10.25
CA THR A 28 -4.63 18.04 11.60
C THR A 28 -4.22 16.79 12.36
N GLY A 29 -4.67 15.60 11.91
CA GLY A 29 -4.30 14.30 12.47
C GLY A 29 -3.09 13.68 11.77
N SER A 30 -2.77 12.45 12.15
CA SER A 30 -1.53 11.75 11.77
C SER A 30 -1.57 10.99 10.44
N VAL A 31 -2.58 11.24 9.61
CA VAL A 31 -2.81 10.48 8.35
C VAL A 31 -2.17 11.11 7.11
N ASN A 32 -1.45 12.22 7.28
CA ASN A 32 -0.76 12.84 6.15
C ASN A 32 0.37 11.95 5.64
N PHE A 33 0.64 12.06 4.36
CA PHE A 33 1.71 11.35 3.69
C PHE A 33 2.56 12.35 2.89
N TYR A 34 3.82 12.50 3.23
CA TYR A 34 4.73 13.27 2.40
C TYR A 34 5.21 12.40 1.24
N LEU A 35 4.53 12.55 0.11
CA LEU A 35 4.79 11.85 -1.13
C LEU A 35 5.48 12.80 -2.10
N ASN A 36 6.74 12.56 -2.42
CA ASN A 36 7.41 13.27 -3.49
C ASN A 36 7.28 12.52 -4.82
N GLU A 37 7.62 13.19 -5.91
CA GLU A 37 7.53 12.66 -7.26
C GLU A 37 8.33 11.36 -7.46
N GLU A 38 9.58 11.31 -7.00
CA GLU A 38 10.44 10.13 -7.13
C GLU A 38 9.89 8.93 -6.38
N MET A 39 9.42 9.17 -5.15
CA MET A 39 8.80 8.12 -4.33
C MET A 39 7.54 7.58 -5.02
N PHE A 40 6.70 8.43 -5.60
CA PHE A 40 5.52 8.00 -6.34
C PHE A 40 5.90 7.14 -7.55
N LYS A 41 6.88 7.57 -8.34
CA LYS A 41 7.39 6.83 -9.51
C LYS A 41 7.93 5.45 -9.10
N MET A 42 8.69 5.39 -8.01
CA MET A 42 9.17 4.14 -7.43
C MET A 42 7.99 3.21 -7.07
N PHE A 43 6.98 3.71 -6.39
CA PHE A 43 5.79 2.91 -6.04
C PHE A 43 5.02 2.43 -7.28
N CYS A 44 4.94 3.24 -8.34
CA CYS A 44 4.37 2.80 -9.62
C CYS A 44 5.13 1.60 -10.18
N GLY A 45 6.46 1.64 -10.17
CA GLY A 45 7.30 0.54 -10.63
C GLY A 45 7.15 -0.72 -9.79
N VAL A 46 7.24 -0.59 -8.47
CA VAL A 46 7.04 -1.70 -7.54
C VAL A 46 5.66 -2.35 -7.74
N TYR A 47 4.62 -1.54 -7.88
CA TYR A 47 3.26 -2.05 -8.12
C TYR A 47 3.16 -2.82 -9.44
N MET A 48 3.79 -2.34 -10.51
CA MET A 48 3.81 -3.04 -11.81
C MET A 48 4.51 -4.39 -11.71
N ILE A 49 5.65 -4.45 -11.06
CA ILE A 49 6.43 -5.69 -10.87
C ILE A 49 5.64 -6.70 -10.03
N MET A 50 5.11 -6.26 -8.91
CA MET A 50 4.48 -7.16 -7.93
C MET A 50 3.11 -7.66 -8.40
N VAL A 51 2.35 -6.83 -9.11
CA VAL A 51 0.97 -7.16 -9.49
C VAL A 51 0.89 -7.75 -10.89
N PHE A 52 1.64 -7.22 -11.87
CA PHE A 52 1.43 -7.56 -13.27
C PHE A 52 2.54 -8.41 -13.88
N ASP A 53 3.79 -7.98 -13.77
CA ASP A 53 4.90 -8.68 -14.43
C ASP A 53 6.21 -8.55 -13.62
N PRO A 54 6.64 -9.63 -12.95
CA PRO A 54 7.88 -9.63 -12.18
C PRO A 54 9.15 -9.55 -13.04
N GLN A 55 9.04 -9.64 -14.38
CA GLN A 55 10.16 -9.55 -15.30
C GLN A 55 10.42 -8.11 -15.77
N ILE A 56 9.58 -7.15 -15.39
CA ILE A 56 9.82 -5.73 -15.70
C ILE A 56 11.16 -5.31 -15.08
N MET A 57 12.05 -4.85 -15.93
CA MET A 57 13.32 -4.27 -15.48
C MET A 57 13.09 -2.83 -15.02
N PHE A 58 13.21 -2.64 -13.72
CA PHE A 58 13.07 -1.33 -13.11
C PHE A 58 14.45 -0.65 -13.00
N ASN A 59 14.58 0.53 -13.58
CA ASN A 59 15.79 1.34 -13.57
C ASN A 59 15.43 2.83 -13.67
N ASP A 60 16.44 3.71 -13.63
CA ASP A 60 16.24 5.17 -13.64
C ASP A 60 15.49 5.68 -14.88
N GLY A 61 15.64 5.03 -16.03
CA GLY A 61 14.91 5.37 -17.26
C GLY A 61 13.40 5.23 -17.13
N PHE A 62 12.91 4.45 -16.16
CA PHE A 62 11.49 4.35 -15.87
C PHE A 62 10.92 5.67 -15.33
N TYR A 63 11.72 6.43 -14.58
CA TYR A 63 11.29 7.70 -14.00
C TYR A 63 11.05 8.78 -15.06
N ASP A 64 11.79 8.76 -16.15
CA ASP A 64 11.65 9.72 -17.24
C ASP A 64 10.34 9.57 -18.01
N LEU A 65 9.68 8.40 -17.91
CA LEU A 65 8.40 8.13 -18.54
C LEU A 65 7.20 8.77 -17.83
N MET A 66 7.40 9.37 -16.66
CA MET A 66 6.31 9.89 -15.82
C MET A 66 6.58 11.32 -15.37
N GLU A 67 5.51 12.11 -15.35
CA GLU A 67 5.45 13.38 -14.65
C GLU A 67 4.36 13.31 -13.58
N VAL A 68 4.61 13.93 -12.43
CA VAL A 68 3.72 13.82 -11.26
C VAL A 68 3.50 15.20 -10.65
N HIS A 69 2.25 15.62 -10.58
CA HIS A 69 1.84 16.83 -9.88
C HIS A 69 1.13 16.48 -8.58
N ILE A 70 1.70 16.92 -7.45
CA ILE A 70 1.15 16.72 -6.11
C ILE A 70 0.99 18.09 -5.45
N PRO A 71 -0.24 18.60 -5.27
CA PRO A 71 -0.47 19.93 -4.74
C PRO A 71 0.10 20.12 -3.35
N GLU A 72 0.84 21.20 -3.15
CA GLU A 72 1.39 21.56 -1.84
C GLU A 72 0.26 21.91 -0.86
N GLY A 73 0.38 21.47 0.38
CA GLY A 73 -0.64 21.64 1.42
C GLY A 73 -1.79 20.63 1.33
N SER A 74 -1.69 19.66 0.42
CA SER A 74 -2.61 18.53 0.35
C SER A 74 -2.24 17.43 1.35
N LEU A 75 -3.13 16.45 1.50
CA LEU A 75 -2.90 15.25 2.30
C LEU A 75 -1.63 14.48 1.90
N LEU A 76 -1.24 14.55 0.62
CA LEU A 76 -0.10 13.85 0.03
C LEU A 76 1.17 14.70 -0.05
N ASN A 77 1.08 16.00 0.16
CA ASN A 77 2.23 16.92 0.18
C ASN A 77 2.00 18.01 1.25
N PRO A 78 1.96 17.61 2.52
CA PRO A 78 1.63 18.52 3.60
C PRO A 78 2.76 19.52 3.87
N ARG A 79 2.39 20.73 4.25
CA ARG A 79 3.31 21.75 4.75
C ARG A 79 3.65 21.51 6.21
N PHE A 80 4.87 21.79 6.58
CA PHE A 80 5.29 21.73 7.98
C PHE A 80 4.56 22.83 8.83
N PRO A 81 4.14 22.51 10.06
CA PRO A 81 4.18 21.22 10.73
C PRO A 81 3.00 20.32 10.33
N ALA A 82 3.27 19.04 10.13
CA ALA A 82 2.24 18.03 9.85
C ALA A 82 2.58 16.69 10.49
N ALA A 83 1.59 16.01 11.01
CA ALA A 83 1.77 14.69 11.60
C ALA A 83 1.71 13.60 10.50
N LEU A 84 2.70 12.70 10.46
CA LEU A 84 2.92 11.72 9.39
C LEU A 84 2.90 10.26 9.89
N SER A 85 2.34 9.96 11.03
CA SER A 85 2.47 8.65 11.69
C SER A 85 1.85 7.48 10.91
N CYS A 86 0.67 7.68 10.34
CA CYS A 86 -0.12 6.62 9.68
C CYS A 86 -0.09 6.72 8.14
N ARG A 87 1.04 7.08 7.57
CA ARG A 87 1.23 7.29 6.12
C ARG A 87 0.85 6.08 5.25
N THR A 88 0.97 4.87 5.76
CA THR A 88 0.70 3.63 5.03
C THR A 88 -0.75 3.50 4.59
N HIS A 89 -1.70 4.08 5.32
CA HIS A 89 -3.10 4.12 4.89
C HIS A 89 -3.29 4.92 3.60
N ALA A 90 -2.66 6.08 3.47
CA ALA A 90 -2.70 6.87 2.23
C ALA A 90 -1.99 6.13 1.09
N LEU A 91 -0.85 5.49 1.37
CA LEU A 91 -0.11 4.71 0.38
C LEU A 91 -0.92 3.52 -0.17
N GLY A 92 -1.60 2.78 0.70
CA GLY A 92 -2.48 1.69 0.27
C GLY A 92 -3.57 2.18 -0.69
N ARG A 93 -4.20 3.32 -0.39
CA ARG A 93 -5.19 3.95 -1.29
C ARG A 93 -4.61 4.40 -2.62
N ILE A 94 -3.35 4.83 -2.66
CA ILE A 94 -2.67 5.18 -3.91
C ILE A 94 -2.53 3.94 -4.80
N PHE A 95 -2.21 2.78 -4.24
CA PHE A 95 -2.15 1.53 -5.02
C PHE A 95 -3.50 1.16 -5.63
N ASP A 96 -4.60 1.28 -4.89
CA ASP A 96 -5.95 1.04 -5.44
C ASP A 96 -6.28 2.04 -6.56
N ILE A 97 -5.92 3.31 -6.39
CA ILE A 97 -6.11 4.35 -7.41
C ILE A 97 -5.31 3.99 -8.67
N LEU A 98 -4.05 3.59 -8.53
CA LEU A 98 -3.21 3.19 -9.66
C LEU A 98 -3.78 2.00 -10.42
N GLY A 99 -4.27 0.99 -9.71
CA GLY A 99 -4.96 -0.15 -10.33
C GLY A 99 -6.20 0.29 -11.09
N GLY A 100 -7.05 1.10 -10.47
CA GLY A 100 -8.28 1.62 -11.08
C GLY A 100 -8.03 2.49 -12.32
N LEU A 101 -7.04 3.39 -12.27
CA LEU A 101 -6.68 4.27 -13.40
C LEU A 101 -6.16 3.46 -14.59
N ARG A 102 -5.27 2.49 -14.35
CA ARG A 102 -4.75 1.63 -15.40
C ARG A 102 -5.83 0.80 -16.06
N GLY A 103 -6.74 0.22 -15.27
CA GLY A 103 -7.87 -0.55 -15.78
C GLY A 103 -8.85 0.26 -16.63
N GLN A 104 -8.99 1.58 -16.38
CA GLN A 104 -9.74 2.48 -17.25
C GLN A 104 -9.05 2.71 -18.60
N GLY A 105 -7.73 2.77 -18.61
CA GLY A 105 -6.94 2.95 -19.83
C GLY A 105 -6.79 1.68 -20.64
N ASN A 106 -6.58 0.55 -19.98
CA ASN A 106 -6.48 -0.77 -20.57
C ASN A 106 -7.03 -1.83 -19.61
N PRO A 107 -8.12 -2.52 -19.97
CA PRO A 107 -8.74 -3.55 -19.13
C PRO A 107 -7.81 -4.69 -18.71
N ASP A 108 -6.77 -4.99 -19.49
CA ASP A 108 -5.77 -6.01 -19.14
C ASP A 108 -4.94 -5.65 -17.91
N PHE A 109 -4.91 -4.37 -17.54
CA PHE A 109 -4.26 -3.87 -16.33
C PHE A 109 -5.25 -3.55 -15.21
N LEU A 110 -6.50 -3.98 -15.33
CA LEU A 110 -7.45 -3.90 -14.23
C LEU A 110 -7.05 -4.88 -13.13
N CYS A 111 -7.17 -4.46 -11.88
CA CYS A 111 -7.09 -5.35 -10.74
C CYS A 111 -8.19 -5.04 -9.74
N ALA A 112 -8.57 -6.03 -8.95
CA ALA A 112 -9.51 -5.83 -7.87
C ALA A 112 -8.95 -4.85 -6.84
N ALA A 113 -9.82 -4.06 -6.22
CA ALA A 113 -9.46 -3.32 -5.02
C ALA A 113 -9.29 -4.32 -3.87
N GLY A 114 -8.29 -4.11 -3.02
CA GLY A 114 -8.16 -5.05 -1.91
C GLY A 114 -6.94 -4.84 -1.05
N PHE A 115 -5.90 -4.27 -1.60
CA PHE A 115 -4.66 -4.06 -0.86
C PHE A 115 -4.64 -2.74 -0.08
N SER A 116 -5.68 -1.96 -0.16
CA SER A 116 -5.72 -0.59 0.36
C SER A 116 -5.72 -0.47 1.87
N ASP A 117 -5.77 -1.56 2.60
CA ASP A 117 -5.76 -1.52 4.06
C ASP A 117 -4.76 -2.52 4.62
N SER A 118 -3.77 -1.98 5.33
CA SER A 118 -2.81 -2.75 6.09
C SER A 118 -3.12 -2.55 7.56
N PRO A 119 -3.89 -3.43 8.21
CA PRO A 119 -4.21 -3.27 9.61
C PRO A 119 -2.93 -3.27 10.45
N HIS A 120 -2.83 -2.27 11.31
CA HIS A 120 -1.70 -2.08 12.20
C HIS A 120 -2.09 -2.56 13.60
N PHE A 121 -1.40 -3.58 14.08
CA PHE A 121 -1.61 -4.11 15.42
C PHE A 121 -0.49 -3.63 16.34
N MET A 122 -0.85 -2.84 17.34
CA MET A 122 0.05 -2.48 18.43
C MET A 122 -0.47 -3.10 19.73
N TYR A 123 0.35 -3.90 20.35
CA TYR A 123 0.03 -4.50 21.64
C TYR A 123 1.24 -4.47 22.55
N SER A 124 1.00 -4.29 23.84
CA SER A 124 2.04 -4.13 24.84
C SER A 124 1.69 -4.86 26.14
N GLY A 125 2.68 -5.11 26.95
CA GLY A 125 2.52 -5.79 28.21
C GLY A 125 3.81 -5.79 29.03
N HIS A 126 3.88 -6.69 30.02
CA HIS A 126 5.08 -6.90 30.80
C HIS A 126 5.50 -8.36 30.71
N ARG A 127 6.79 -8.59 30.57
CA ARG A 127 7.38 -9.91 30.64
C ARG A 127 7.29 -10.44 32.08
N LYS A 128 7.49 -11.73 32.26
CA LYS A 128 7.56 -12.35 33.59
C LYS A 128 8.62 -11.72 34.50
N THR A 129 9.62 -11.09 33.90
CA THR A 129 10.68 -10.32 34.60
C THR A 129 10.23 -8.94 35.09
N GLY A 130 9.00 -8.50 34.71
CA GLY A 130 8.51 -7.16 34.97
C GLY A 130 8.91 -6.12 33.91
N GLU A 131 9.75 -6.48 32.95
CA GLU A 131 10.16 -5.60 31.84
C GLU A 131 8.99 -5.30 30.92
N TRP A 132 8.76 -4.05 30.60
CA TRP A 132 7.76 -3.64 29.62
C TRP A 132 8.18 -3.97 28.20
N TYR A 133 7.23 -4.36 27.36
CA TYR A 133 7.44 -4.55 25.93
C TYR A 133 6.29 -3.96 25.11
N GLN A 134 6.60 -3.59 23.88
CA GLN A 134 5.61 -3.24 22.86
C GLN A 134 5.96 -3.97 21.58
N LEU A 135 4.96 -4.54 20.95
CA LEU A 135 5.04 -5.17 19.63
C LEU A 135 4.19 -4.40 18.63
N TYR A 136 4.68 -4.37 17.42
CA TYR A 136 4.02 -3.75 16.29
C TYR A 136 4.03 -4.73 15.13
N SER A 137 2.86 -5.05 14.63
CA SER A 137 2.67 -5.94 13.49
C SER A 137 1.79 -5.28 12.44
N ILE A 138 2.10 -5.53 11.18
CA ILE A 138 1.31 -5.07 10.05
C ILE A 138 0.73 -6.30 9.37
N GLY A 139 -0.59 -6.33 9.18
CA GLY A 139 -1.27 -7.32 8.37
C GLY A 139 -1.24 -6.94 6.89
N PHE A 140 -1.23 -7.94 6.01
CA PHE A 140 -1.31 -7.74 4.58
C PHE A 140 -2.42 -8.60 3.99
N GLY A 141 -3.24 -8.00 3.12
CA GLY A 141 -4.42 -8.65 2.54
C GLY A 141 -4.13 -9.53 1.33
N GLY A 142 -2.90 -9.54 0.81
CA GLY A 142 -2.54 -10.26 -0.42
C GLY A 142 -2.45 -9.35 -1.65
N ILE A 143 -2.19 -9.94 -2.78
CA ILE A 143 -2.17 -9.26 -4.08
C ILE A 143 -3.57 -9.35 -4.70
N PRO A 144 -4.11 -8.26 -5.26
CA PRO A 144 -5.45 -8.28 -5.85
C PRO A 144 -5.55 -9.20 -7.07
N GLY A 145 -6.73 -9.78 -7.27
CA GLY A 145 -7.06 -10.55 -8.47
C GLY A 145 -6.95 -9.70 -9.74
N LYS A 146 -6.59 -10.34 -10.83
CA LYS A 146 -6.35 -9.75 -12.16
C LYS A 146 -7.27 -10.39 -13.21
N PRO A 147 -7.41 -9.81 -14.43
CA PRO A 147 -8.24 -10.40 -15.46
C PRO A 147 -7.86 -11.84 -15.84
N PHE A 148 -6.61 -12.23 -15.63
CA PHE A 148 -6.05 -13.51 -16.04
C PHE A 148 -5.71 -14.46 -14.88
N GLY A 149 -6.09 -14.14 -13.67
CA GLY A 149 -5.82 -15.02 -12.53
C GLY A 149 -6.03 -14.38 -11.15
N ASP A 150 -6.07 -15.25 -10.18
CA ASP A 150 -6.17 -14.86 -8.78
C ASP A 150 -4.86 -14.23 -8.29
N GLY A 151 -4.96 -13.37 -7.30
CA GLY A 151 -3.79 -12.87 -6.57
C GLY A 151 -3.39 -13.82 -5.44
N PRO A 152 -2.11 -13.90 -5.09
CA PRO A 152 -1.67 -14.68 -3.93
C PRO A 152 -2.20 -14.11 -2.61
N ASP A 153 -2.75 -14.98 -1.77
CA ASP A 153 -3.26 -14.62 -0.44
C ASP A 153 -2.12 -14.30 0.53
N GLY A 154 -2.37 -13.31 1.42
CA GLY A 154 -1.43 -12.96 2.47
C GLY A 154 -0.05 -12.48 2.01
N HIS A 155 0.11 -12.22 0.72
CA HIS A 155 1.36 -11.76 0.14
C HIS A 155 1.53 -10.26 0.32
N SER A 156 2.71 -9.83 0.80
CA SER A 156 3.02 -8.41 0.93
C SER A 156 3.43 -7.81 -0.42
N LEU A 157 2.95 -6.60 -0.72
CA LEU A 157 3.52 -5.78 -1.80
C LEU A 157 4.94 -5.26 -1.48
N TRP A 158 5.39 -5.43 -0.25
CA TRP A 158 6.73 -5.05 0.17
C TRP A 158 7.64 -6.28 0.16
N PRO A 159 8.52 -6.43 -0.82
CA PRO A 159 9.31 -7.67 -1.00
C PRO A 159 10.28 -7.97 0.14
N SER A 160 10.57 -6.98 0.98
CA SER A 160 11.49 -7.15 2.13
C SER A 160 10.80 -7.65 3.40
N PHE A 161 9.46 -7.72 3.43
CA PHE A 161 8.74 -8.12 4.63
C PHE A 161 8.60 -9.63 4.70
N THR A 162 8.96 -10.15 5.85
CA THR A 162 8.82 -11.56 6.20
C THR A 162 8.13 -11.71 7.55
N ASN A 163 7.41 -12.80 7.72
CA ASN A 163 6.80 -13.11 9.02
C ASN A 163 7.85 -13.48 10.04
N VAL A 164 7.67 -12.99 11.26
CA VAL A 164 8.41 -13.52 12.41
C VAL A 164 7.82 -14.90 12.74
N PRO A 165 8.64 -15.96 12.85
CA PRO A 165 8.14 -17.26 13.26
C PRO A 165 7.40 -17.21 14.60
N ASN A 166 6.27 -17.92 14.69
CA ASN A 166 5.41 -17.93 15.88
C ASN A 166 6.17 -18.36 17.13
N GLU A 167 7.08 -19.30 16.99
CA GLU A 167 7.91 -19.83 18.07
C GLU A 167 8.81 -18.75 18.69
N PHE A 168 9.30 -17.82 17.88
CA PHE A 168 10.07 -16.68 18.41
C PHE A 168 9.19 -15.74 19.21
N LEU A 169 7.99 -15.42 18.70
CA LEU A 169 7.06 -14.54 19.42
C LEU A 169 6.69 -15.15 20.78
N GLU A 170 6.34 -16.44 20.82
CA GLU A 170 5.95 -17.12 22.05
C GLU A 170 7.11 -17.33 23.03
N SER A 171 8.35 -17.48 22.51
CA SER A 171 9.53 -17.63 23.33
C SER A 171 9.97 -16.34 24.03
N TYR A 172 9.85 -15.21 23.35
CA TYR A 172 10.34 -13.92 23.87
C TYR A 172 9.27 -13.09 24.58
N PHE A 173 7.99 -13.34 24.29
CA PHE A 173 6.89 -12.54 24.80
C PHE A 173 5.82 -13.45 25.44
N PRO A 174 5.10 -12.98 26.46
CA PRO A 174 4.02 -13.73 27.09
C PRO A 174 2.77 -13.72 26.21
N LEU A 175 2.89 -14.24 25.01
CA LEU A 175 1.85 -14.39 23.99
C LEU A 175 1.66 -15.87 23.69
N ARG A 176 0.46 -16.19 23.21
CA ARG A 176 0.15 -17.46 22.59
C ARG A 176 -0.60 -17.23 21.29
N ILE A 177 -0.14 -17.87 20.22
CA ILE A 177 -0.81 -17.81 18.92
C ILE A 177 -1.74 -19.03 18.85
N GLU A 178 -3.03 -18.76 18.93
CA GLU A 178 -4.05 -19.85 18.92
C GLU A 178 -4.31 -20.37 17.50
N ALA A 179 -4.25 -19.50 16.49
CA ALA A 179 -4.41 -19.86 15.09
C ALA A 179 -3.67 -18.88 14.19
N TYR A 180 -3.09 -19.40 13.12
CA TYR A 180 -2.51 -18.64 12.01
C TYR A 180 -2.79 -19.43 10.74
N GLU A 181 -3.89 -19.07 10.07
CA GLU A 181 -4.45 -19.85 8.97
C GLU A 181 -5.14 -18.95 7.95
N THR A 182 -5.31 -19.43 6.72
CA THR A 182 -6.18 -18.82 5.73
C THR A 182 -7.62 -19.24 5.97
N LEU A 183 -8.54 -18.28 5.89
CA LEU A 183 -9.97 -18.56 5.97
C LEU A 183 -10.48 -18.92 4.56
N ALA A 184 -10.85 -20.18 4.36
CA ALA A 184 -11.41 -20.64 3.10
C ALA A 184 -12.69 -19.88 2.73
N ASP A 185 -12.93 -19.69 1.44
CA ASP A 185 -14.16 -19.10 0.88
C ASP A 185 -14.47 -17.66 1.32
N THR A 186 -13.46 -16.91 1.78
CA THR A 186 -13.62 -15.51 2.18
C THR A 186 -13.17 -14.51 1.11
N GLY A 187 -12.78 -14.96 -0.06
CA GLY A 187 -12.39 -14.11 -1.18
C GLY A 187 -13.53 -13.23 -1.69
N GLY A 188 -13.19 -12.12 -2.36
CA GLY A 188 -14.15 -11.22 -2.96
C GLY A 188 -15.01 -11.87 -4.05
N ALA A 189 -16.14 -11.25 -4.38
CA ALA A 189 -16.97 -11.68 -5.50
C ALA A 189 -16.31 -11.31 -6.82
N GLY A 190 -16.05 -12.28 -7.68
CA GLY A 190 -15.44 -12.08 -8.99
C GLY A 190 -15.00 -13.40 -9.60
N LEU A 191 -14.61 -13.35 -10.88
CA LEU A 191 -14.04 -14.52 -11.56
C LEU A 191 -12.66 -14.86 -11.00
N HIS A 192 -11.89 -13.83 -10.67
CA HIS A 192 -10.57 -13.90 -10.05
C HIS A 192 -10.55 -13.07 -8.77
N ARG A 193 -9.83 -13.55 -7.77
CA ARG A 193 -9.82 -13.04 -6.39
C ARG A 193 -8.44 -12.56 -5.95
#